data_dde1f79cc9892b8297aa9d092b4ace1d
#
_entry.id   dde1f79cc9892b8297aa9d092b4ace1d
#
_cell.length_a   1.000
_cell.length_b   1.000
_cell.length_c   1.000
_cell.angle_alpha   90.00
_cell.angle_beta   90.00
_cell.angle_gamma   90.00
#
_symmetry.space_group_name_H-M   'P 1'
#
loop_
_entity.id
_entity.type
_entity.pdbx_description
1 polymer ?
#
loop_
_entity_poly.entity_id
_entity_poly.type
_entity_poly.pdbx_seq_one_letter_code
_entity_poly.pdbx_strand_id
1 'polypeptide(L)'
;IIRPYTHIHSYLNIPDTSGRDSLFQAESRRCKDILEQVENSASDSHHLCIFDELYSGTNYTEAVKSATAFLKYLSKNSNVDYLLTTHYTKLCKNLKREKKVSLLKMDVHVSPLGELCYLYRVKKGISYVEGASAVLKEMNYPQEILDDLRPSQ
;
A
#
# COMPACT_ATOMS: atom_id res chain seq x y z
N ILE A 1 3.01 -3.55 -30.39
CA ILE A 1 4.07 -4.43 -29.87
C ILE A 1 3.75 -4.66 -28.41
N ILE A 2 3.53 -5.91 -27.99
CA ILE A 2 3.34 -6.30 -26.60
C ILE A 2 4.71 -6.65 -26.05
N ARG A 3 5.08 -6.10 -24.90
CA ARG A 3 6.31 -6.41 -24.18
C ARG A 3 5.92 -7.15 -22.90
N PRO A 4 6.01 -8.48 -22.87
CA PRO A 4 5.58 -9.26 -21.70
C PRO A 4 6.55 -9.07 -20.52
N TYR A 5 6.03 -9.24 -19.31
CA TYR A 5 6.88 -9.38 -18.13
C TYR A 5 7.56 -10.74 -18.14
N THR A 6 8.84 -10.76 -17.82
CA THR A 6 9.63 -12.01 -17.68
C THR A 6 9.60 -12.53 -16.25
N HIS A 7 9.35 -11.64 -15.28
CA HIS A 7 9.28 -11.94 -13.85
C HIS A 7 8.09 -11.27 -13.22
N ILE A 8 7.39 -11.99 -12.34
CA ILE A 8 6.30 -11.46 -11.52
C ILE A 8 6.67 -11.73 -10.05
N HIS A 9 6.72 -10.66 -9.26
CA HIS A 9 7.01 -10.71 -7.83
C HIS A 9 5.77 -10.34 -7.05
N SER A 10 5.44 -11.15 -6.04
CA SER A 10 4.33 -10.87 -5.15
C SER A 10 4.81 -10.62 -3.73
N TYR A 11 4.25 -9.61 -3.10
CA TYR A 11 4.35 -9.32 -1.67
C TYR A 11 2.92 -9.25 -1.14
N LEU A 12 2.35 -10.44 -0.93
CA LEU A 12 0.96 -10.62 -0.51
C LEU A 12 0.96 -11.57 0.69
N ASN A 13 0.22 -11.25 1.73
CA ASN A 13 0.01 -12.14 2.89
C ASN A 13 1.32 -12.74 3.43
N ILE A 14 2.29 -11.87 3.74
CA ILE A 14 3.54 -12.32 4.33
C ILE A 14 3.21 -13.00 5.67
N PRO A 15 3.51 -14.30 5.82
CA PRO A 15 3.15 -15.01 7.04
C PRO A 15 3.99 -14.48 8.22
N ASP A 16 3.34 -14.28 9.35
CA ASP A 16 4.04 -14.12 10.62
C ASP A 16 4.63 -15.50 10.99
N THR A 17 5.92 -15.66 10.73
CA THR A 17 6.62 -16.89 11.05
C THR A 17 6.91 -16.93 12.55
N SER A 18 5.90 -17.38 13.30
CA SER A 18 5.99 -17.56 14.75
C SER A 18 7.26 -18.33 15.13
N GLY A 19 8.21 -17.65 15.76
CA GLY A 19 9.32 -18.26 16.45
C GLY A 19 10.74 -17.84 16.06
N ARG A 20 10.98 -17.17 14.93
CA ARG A 20 12.34 -16.73 14.54
C ARG A 20 12.43 -15.27 14.12
N ASP A 21 11.49 -14.78 13.32
CA ASP A 21 11.50 -13.41 12.79
C ASP A 21 10.23 -12.68 13.22
N SER A 22 10.34 -11.38 13.52
CA SER A 22 9.15 -10.53 13.59
C SER A 22 8.55 -10.37 12.18
N LEU A 23 7.26 -10.04 12.09
CA LEU A 23 6.59 -9.79 10.82
C LEU A 23 7.39 -8.77 9.99
N PHE A 24 7.86 -7.69 10.59
CA PHE A 24 8.67 -6.68 9.91
C PHE A 24 9.98 -7.25 9.34
N GLN A 25 10.63 -8.22 10.02
CA GLN A 25 11.83 -8.87 9.50
C GLN A 25 11.50 -9.74 8.29
N ALA A 26 10.40 -10.51 8.34
CA ALA A 26 9.94 -11.31 7.21
C ALA A 26 9.60 -10.44 6.00
N GLU A 27 8.88 -9.34 6.22
CA GLU A 27 8.57 -8.33 5.21
C GLU A 27 9.83 -7.72 4.60
N SER A 28 10.79 -7.33 5.42
CA SER A 28 12.05 -6.74 4.97
C SER A 28 12.88 -7.73 4.16
N ARG A 29 12.89 -8.99 4.55
CA ARG A 29 13.56 -10.06 3.80
C ARG A 29 12.92 -10.23 2.43
N ARG A 30 11.60 -10.28 2.35
CA ARG A 30 10.87 -10.37 1.08
C ARG A 30 11.18 -9.20 0.14
N CYS A 31 11.23 -7.98 0.66
CA CYS A 31 11.62 -6.81 -0.12
C CYS A 31 13.06 -6.92 -0.63
N LYS A 32 13.98 -7.40 0.21
CA LYS A 32 15.36 -7.63 -0.17
C LYS A 32 15.48 -8.68 -1.29
N ASP A 33 14.78 -9.80 -1.17
CA ASP A 33 14.77 -10.85 -2.20
C ASP A 33 14.29 -10.32 -3.55
N ILE A 34 13.27 -9.46 -3.56
CA ILE A 34 12.78 -8.82 -4.78
C ILE A 34 13.85 -7.91 -5.38
N LEU A 35 14.53 -7.09 -4.58
CA LEU A 35 15.62 -6.23 -5.06
C LEU A 35 16.75 -7.05 -5.65
N GLU A 36 17.21 -8.10 -4.98
CA GLU A 36 18.29 -8.97 -5.46
C GLU A 36 17.92 -9.65 -6.79
N GLN A 37 16.67 -10.08 -6.95
CA GLN A 37 16.20 -10.65 -8.21
C GLN A 37 16.17 -9.63 -9.34
N VAL A 38 15.75 -8.39 -9.06
CA VAL A 38 15.75 -7.30 -10.05
C VAL A 38 17.18 -6.95 -10.46
N GLU A 39 18.10 -6.81 -9.49
CA GLU A 39 19.47 -6.39 -9.73
C GLU A 39 20.32 -7.46 -10.45
N ASN A 40 20.06 -8.72 -10.16
CA ASN A 40 20.81 -9.85 -10.74
C ASN A 40 20.16 -10.40 -12.02
N SER A 41 19.07 -9.82 -12.51
CA SER A 41 18.40 -10.28 -13.73
C SER A 41 19.12 -9.84 -15.00
N ALA A 42 18.83 -10.53 -16.11
CA ALA A 42 19.37 -10.16 -17.42
C ALA A 42 18.89 -8.77 -17.86
N SER A 43 19.67 -8.09 -18.70
CA SER A 43 19.40 -6.70 -19.12
C SER A 43 18.10 -6.53 -19.92
N ASP A 44 17.57 -7.60 -20.49
CA ASP A 44 16.30 -7.65 -21.23
C ASP A 44 15.11 -8.07 -20.35
N SER A 45 15.34 -8.31 -19.08
CA SER A 45 14.29 -8.71 -18.13
C SER A 45 13.32 -7.56 -17.85
N HIS A 46 12.06 -7.91 -17.68
CA HIS A 46 10.98 -7.02 -17.28
C HIS A 46 10.25 -7.59 -16.07
N HIS A 47 10.10 -6.77 -15.04
CA HIS A 47 9.57 -7.16 -13.75
C HIS A 47 8.24 -6.46 -13.47
N LEU A 48 7.24 -7.22 -13.03
CA LEU A 48 6.03 -6.71 -12.39
C LEU A 48 6.08 -7.06 -10.92
N CYS A 49 5.99 -6.06 -10.06
CA CYS A 49 5.92 -6.26 -8.61
C CYS A 49 4.51 -5.90 -8.11
N ILE A 50 3.91 -6.79 -7.32
CA ILE A 50 2.59 -6.57 -6.72
C ILE A 50 2.76 -6.57 -5.20
N PHE A 51 2.47 -5.42 -4.59
CA PHE A 51 2.62 -5.19 -3.16
C PHE A 51 1.25 -4.93 -2.51
N ASP A 52 1.01 -5.59 -1.41
CA ASP A 52 -0.15 -5.33 -0.55
C ASP A 52 0.34 -4.88 0.83
N GLU A 53 0.10 -3.60 1.16
CA GLU A 53 0.44 -2.98 2.45
C GLU A 53 1.89 -3.20 2.91
N LEU A 54 2.86 -2.61 2.21
CA LEU A 54 4.29 -2.70 2.54
C LEU A 54 4.59 -2.30 4.00
N TYR A 55 5.33 -3.16 4.71
CA TYR A 55 5.85 -2.96 6.06
C TYR A 55 4.76 -2.74 7.12
N SER A 56 3.69 -3.53 7.06
CA SER A 56 2.60 -3.49 8.02
C SER A 56 2.99 -3.98 9.43
N GLY A 57 4.08 -4.74 9.54
CA GLY A 57 4.57 -5.35 10.79
C GLY A 57 5.34 -4.42 11.72
N THR A 58 5.33 -3.10 11.49
CA THR A 58 5.94 -2.11 12.38
C THR A 58 5.04 -0.90 12.61
N ASN A 59 5.49 0.08 13.39
CA ASN A 59 4.72 1.29 13.61
C ASN A 59 4.59 2.14 12.33
N TYR A 60 3.52 2.94 12.26
CA TYR A 60 3.18 3.76 11.10
C TYR A 60 4.34 4.60 10.56
N THR A 61 5.11 5.24 11.44
CA THR A 61 6.20 6.15 11.03
C THR A 61 7.33 5.40 10.35
N GLU A 62 7.73 4.25 10.89
CA GLU A 62 8.76 3.39 10.31
C GLU A 62 8.28 2.72 9.03
N ALA A 63 7.05 2.22 9.00
CA ALA A 63 6.43 1.65 7.81
C ALA A 63 6.47 2.64 6.63
N VAL A 64 6.00 3.87 6.85
CA VAL A 64 6.00 4.92 5.82
C VAL A 64 7.41 5.27 5.35
N LYS A 65 8.38 5.39 6.27
CA LYS A 65 9.79 5.69 5.91
C LYS A 65 10.39 4.57 5.07
N SER A 66 10.26 3.32 5.52
CA SER A 66 10.81 2.14 4.85
C SER A 66 10.19 1.95 3.46
N ALA A 67 8.85 2.00 3.37
CA ALA A 67 8.14 1.89 2.09
C ALA A 67 8.52 3.02 1.13
N THR A 68 8.65 4.27 1.61
CA THR A 68 9.06 5.40 0.77
C THR A 68 10.45 5.17 0.20
N ALA A 69 11.41 4.77 1.03
CA ALA A 69 12.79 4.54 0.61
C ALA A 69 12.89 3.39 -0.40
N PHE A 70 12.24 2.27 -0.10
CA PHE A 70 12.20 1.08 -0.96
C PHE A 70 11.60 1.40 -2.35
N LEU A 71 10.42 2.02 -2.39
CA LEU A 71 9.75 2.33 -3.66
C LEU A 71 10.49 3.37 -4.49
N LYS A 72 11.11 4.38 -3.86
CA LYS A 72 11.97 5.33 -4.56
C LYS A 72 13.19 4.66 -5.17
N TYR A 73 13.79 3.72 -4.46
CA TYR A 73 14.91 2.94 -4.98
C TYR A 73 14.47 2.06 -6.15
N LEU A 74 13.38 1.31 -5.98
CA LEU A 74 12.83 0.44 -7.01
C LEU A 74 12.46 1.22 -8.29
N SER A 75 11.90 2.43 -8.15
CA SER A 75 11.51 3.31 -9.26
C SER A 75 12.68 3.82 -10.12
N LYS A 76 13.94 3.66 -9.69
CA LYS A 76 15.11 3.99 -10.51
C LYS A 76 15.29 3.01 -11.66
N ASN A 77 14.82 1.77 -11.49
CA ASN A 77 14.93 0.74 -12.51
C ASN A 77 13.86 0.96 -13.58
N SER A 78 14.30 1.05 -14.85
CA SER A 78 13.40 1.30 -15.99
C SER A 78 12.66 0.06 -16.47
N ASN A 79 13.08 -1.10 -16.01
CA ASN A 79 12.53 -2.41 -16.35
C ASN A 79 11.62 -2.98 -15.25
N VAL A 80 11.23 -2.15 -14.28
CA VAL A 80 10.34 -2.55 -13.17
C VAL A 80 9.09 -1.72 -13.20
N ASP A 81 7.94 -2.37 -13.27
CA ASP A 81 6.64 -1.80 -12.98
C ASP A 81 6.12 -2.35 -11.66
N TYR A 82 5.36 -1.55 -10.91
CA TYR A 82 4.75 -2.05 -9.68
C TYR A 82 3.34 -1.51 -9.45
N LEU A 83 2.56 -2.31 -8.76
CA LEU A 83 1.26 -1.97 -8.19
C LEU A 83 1.36 -2.09 -6.68
N LEU A 84 0.87 -1.09 -5.96
CA LEU A 84 0.84 -1.08 -4.50
C LEU A 84 -0.55 -0.69 -4.01
N THR A 85 -1.12 -1.51 -3.13
CA THR A 85 -2.25 -1.10 -2.28
C THR A 85 -1.72 -0.59 -0.95
N THR A 86 -2.27 0.51 -0.45
CA THR A 86 -1.87 1.07 0.86
C THR A 86 -2.94 1.97 1.43
N HIS A 87 -3.08 1.97 2.75
CA HIS A 87 -3.86 2.95 3.50
C HIS A 87 -2.98 4.09 4.06
N TYR A 88 -1.67 4.08 3.80
CA TYR A 88 -0.75 5.13 4.28
C TYR A 88 -0.80 6.38 3.42
N THR A 89 -1.68 7.33 3.73
CA THR A 89 -1.79 8.60 2.99
C THR A 89 -0.48 9.38 2.95
N LYS A 90 0.35 9.29 3.98
CA LYS A 90 1.68 9.93 4.03
C LYS A 90 2.64 9.34 3.01
N LEU A 91 2.61 8.02 2.80
CA LEU A 91 3.38 7.35 1.74
C LEU A 91 2.99 7.90 0.37
N CYS A 92 1.68 7.97 0.09
CA CYS A 92 1.18 8.54 -1.15
C CYS A 92 1.65 10.00 -1.36
N LYS A 93 1.62 10.84 -0.30
CA LYS A 93 2.12 12.22 -0.36
C LYS A 93 3.63 12.27 -0.65
N ASN A 94 4.42 11.39 -0.05
CA ASN A 94 5.87 11.31 -0.28
C ASN A 94 6.22 10.92 -1.72
N LEU A 95 5.39 10.06 -2.35
CA LEU A 95 5.58 9.59 -3.72
C LEU A 95 4.96 10.51 -4.79
N LYS A 96 4.14 11.49 -4.40
CA LYS A 96 3.44 12.40 -5.33
C LYS A 96 4.37 13.13 -6.30
N ARG A 97 5.63 13.38 -5.90
CA ARG A 97 6.63 14.09 -6.72
C ARG A 97 7.42 13.17 -7.65
N GLU A 98 7.26 11.87 -7.53
CA GLU A 98 7.95 10.90 -8.38
C GLU A 98 7.23 10.82 -9.73
N LYS A 99 7.91 11.26 -10.80
CA LYS A 99 7.32 11.39 -12.16
C LYS A 99 6.78 10.06 -12.73
N LYS A 100 7.34 8.94 -12.28
CA LYS A 100 6.95 7.60 -12.75
C LYS A 100 5.82 6.97 -11.91
N VAL A 101 5.33 7.64 -10.87
CA VAL A 101 4.31 7.10 -9.96
C VAL A 101 2.97 7.75 -10.23
N SER A 102 1.97 6.93 -10.50
CA SER A 102 0.57 7.35 -10.61
C SER A 102 -0.18 7.01 -9.34
N LEU A 103 -0.74 8.03 -8.69
CA LEU A 103 -1.57 7.84 -7.49
C LEU A 103 -3.03 7.63 -7.88
N LEU A 104 -3.59 6.56 -7.38
CA LEU A 104 -4.96 6.15 -7.64
C LEU A 104 -5.70 5.96 -6.31
N LYS A 105 -7.00 6.12 -6.33
CA LYS A 105 -7.88 5.87 -5.18
C LYS A 105 -9.14 5.14 -5.61
N MET A 106 -9.72 4.36 -4.71
CA MET A 106 -11.06 3.84 -4.89
C MET A 106 -12.08 4.96 -4.77
N ASP A 107 -13.08 4.94 -5.64
CA ASP A 107 -14.18 5.90 -5.62
C ASP A 107 -15.19 5.50 -4.56
N VAL A 108 -15.38 6.37 -3.58
CA VAL A 108 -16.33 6.18 -2.48
C VAL A 108 -17.23 7.40 -2.42
N HIS A 109 -18.53 7.17 -2.41
CA HIS A 109 -19.53 8.18 -2.16
C HIS A 109 -19.92 8.16 -0.68
N VAL A 110 -19.95 9.34 -0.07
CA VAL A 110 -20.42 9.51 1.32
C VAL A 110 -21.82 10.08 1.26
N SER A 111 -22.80 9.35 1.78
CA SER A 111 -24.19 9.84 1.85
C SER A 111 -24.33 11.01 2.83
N PRO A 112 -25.40 11.80 2.78
CA PRO A 112 -25.68 12.85 3.77
C PRO A 112 -25.78 12.33 5.22
N LEU A 113 -26.05 11.03 5.38
CA LEU A 113 -26.10 10.34 6.67
C LEU A 113 -24.74 9.78 7.12
N GLY A 114 -23.67 10.03 6.33
CA GLY A 114 -22.32 9.55 6.63
C GLY A 114 -22.06 8.08 6.25
N GLU A 115 -22.95 7.48 5.47
CA GLU A 115 -22.76 6.09 5.01
C GLU A 115 -21.80 6.05 3.82
N LEU A 116 -20.94 5.02 3.76
CA LEU A 116 -19.98 4.82 2.69
C LEU A 116 -20.57 3.90 1.61
N CYS A 117 -20.65 4.41 0.40
CA CYS A 117 -21.02 3.63 -0.78
C CYS A 117 -19.78 3.40 -1.65
N TYR A 118 -19.32 2.17 -1.74
CA TYR A 118 -18.16 1.79 -2.53
C TYR A 118 -18.58 1.55 -3.99
N LEU A 119 -18.07 2.41 -4.90
CA LEU A 119 -18.46 2.35 -6.31
C LEU A 119 -17.60 1.38 -7.14
N TYR A 120 -16.58 0.75 -6.53
CA TYR A 120 -15.66 -0.18 -7.17
C TYR A 120 -15.01 0.37 -8.45
N ARG A 121 -14.76 1.67 -8.48
CA ARG A 121 -14.10 2.38 -9.57
C ARG A 121 -12.82 3.00 -9.09
N VAL A 122 -11.81 3.00 -9.96
CA VAL A 122 -10.51 3.61 -9.68
C VAL A 122 -10.48 5.01 -10.29
N LYS A 123 -10.04 6.01 -9.51
CA LYS A 123 -9.85 7.40 -9.93
C LYS A 123 -8.43 7.87 -9.57
N LYS A 124 -7.94 8.89 -10.28
CA LYS A 124 -6.68 9.56 -9.91
C LYS A 124 -6.84 10.29 -8.58
N GLY A 125 -5.82 10.18 -7.71
CA GLY A 125 -5.76 10.91 -6.46
C GLY A 125 -5.39 10.06 -5.26
N ILE A 126 -5.51 10.67 -4.07
CA ILE A 126 -5.28 10.05 -2.75
C ILE A 126 -6.64 9.99 -2.04
N SER A 127 -6.95 8.85 -1.42
CA SER A 127 -8.13 8.74 -0.56
C SER A 127 -7.85 9.36 0.82
N TYR A 128 -8.83 10.07 1.33
CA TYR A 128 -8.87 10.59 2.71
C TYR A 128 -10.12 10.11 3.45
N VAL A 129 -10.77 9.07 2.93
CA VAL A 129 -11.98 8.51 3.53
C VAL A 129 -11.56 7.73 4.77
N GLU A 130 -12.11 8.12 5.92
CA GLU A 130 -11.94 7.43 7.19
C GLU A 130 -13.07 6.39 7.33
N GLY A 131 -12.77 5.13 6.99
CA GLY A 131 -13.77 4.07 6.97
C GLY A 131 -14.06 3.46 8.34
N ALA A 132 -13.18 3.62 9.32
CA ALA A 132 -13.27 2.94 10.61
C ALA A 132 -14.59 3.27 11.36
N SER A 133 -14.94 4.55 11.45
CA SER A 133 -16.19 4.98 12.12
C SER A 133 -17.44 4.44 11.42
N ALA A 134 -17.44 4.37 10.09
CA ALA A 134 -18.55 3.81 9.33
C ALA A 134 -18.71 2.31 9.58
N VAL A 135 -17.63 1.55 9.60
CA VAL A 135 -17.63 0.11 9.90
C VAL A 135 -18.13 -0.15 11.32
N LEU A 136 -17.64 0.59 12.32
CA LEU A 136 -18.07 0.43 13.70
C LEU A 136 -19.55 0.79 13.90
N LYS A 137 -20.05 1.80 13.18
CA LYS A 137 -21.46 2.16 13.16
C LYS A 137 -22.33 1.05 12.56
N GLU A 138 -21.89 0.47 11.44
CA GLU A 138 -22.58 -0.67 10.80
C GLU A 138 -22.63 -1.90 11.73
N MET A 139 -21.59 -2.10 12.54
CA MET A 139 -21.51 -3.15 13.55
C MET A 139 -22.28 -2.83 14.85
N ASN A 140 -23.01 -1.71 14.88
CA ASN A 140 -23.81 -1.28 16.04
C ASN A 140 -22.99 -1.06 17.33
N TYR A 141 -21.80 -0.47 17.21
CA TYR A 141 -21.01 -0.09 18.38
C TYR A 141 -21.73 0.98 19.22
N PRO A 142 -21.51 1.00 20.55
CA PRO A 142 -22.08 2.04 21.44
C PRO A 142 -21.79 3.44 20.93
N GLN A 143 -22.80 4.34 21.09
CA GLN A 143 -22.69 5.72 20.60
C GLN A 143 -21.50 6.47 21.22
N GLU A 144 -21.19 6.23 22.49
CA GLU A 144 -20.02 6.81 23.17
C GLU A 144 -18.72 6.53 22.44
N ILE A 145 -18.49 5.30 21.97
CA ILE A 145 -17.31 4.93 21.18
C ILE A 145 -17.31 5.68 19.83
N LEU A 146 -18.47 5.77 19.19
CA LEU A 146 -18.59 6.45 17.89
C LEU A 146 -18.35 7.96 18.00
N ASP A 147 -18.73 8.57 19.12
CA ASP A 147 -18.52 9.99 19.37
C ASP A 147 -17.05 10.32 19.61
N ASP A 148 -16.29 9.46 20.29
CA ASP A 148 -14.86 9.60 20.52
C ASP A 148 -14.02 9.49 19.22
N LEU A 149 -14.58 8.88 18.16
CA LEU A 149 -13.92 8.79 16.86
C LEU A 149 -14.08 10.07 16.00
N ARG A 150 -14.92 11.01 16.43
CA ARG A 150 -15.04 12.28 15.72
C ARG A 150 -13.79 13.13 15.93
N PRO A 151 -13.27 13.79 14.87
CA PRO A 151 -12.12 14.68 15.03
C PRO A 151 -12.44 15.73 16.09
N SER A 152 -11.55 15.93 17.04
CA SER A 152 -11.60 17.05 17.96
C SER A 152 -11.64 18.35 17.16
N GLN A 153 -12.66 19.18 17.36
CA GLN A 153 -12.83 20.46 16.67
C GLN A 153 -11.69 21.43 16.99
#